data_0e64f2010528471150a9f62bb54eb726
#
_entry.id   0e64f2010528471150a9f62bb54eb726
#
_cell.length_a   1.000
_cell.length_b   1.000
_cell.length_c   1.000
_cell.angle_alpha   90.00
_cell.angle_beta   90.00
_cell.angle_gamma   90.00
#
_symmetry.space_group_name_H-M   'P 1'
#
loop_
_entity.id
_entity.type
_entity.pdbx_description
1 polymer ?
#
loop_
_entity_poly.entity_id
_entity_poly.type
_entity_poly.pdbx_seq_one_letter_code
_entity_poly.pdbx_strand_id
1 'polypeptide(L)'
;MDNSQSKRKPYVRPVEKGWWLKKQFYVHYMLREGTSVFVSIYAVILLFGLLRLSQGAEAWQGWLHAMGQPLAVIFHVLVLAACLFHAKTWFALAPKAMRVMRGEEPIPDRPIVLAQYIGLGAVSLVVLLVALLA
;
A
#
# COMPACT_ATOMS: atom_id res chain seq x y z
N MET A 1 7.11 7.39 -52.21
CA MET A 1 5.99 7.11 -51.27
C MET A 1 5.65 8.39 -50.60
N ASP A 2 4.55 9.01 -50.98
CA ASP A 2 4.11 10.35 -50.61
C ASP A 2 3.74 10.35 -49.11
N ASN A 3 4.52 11.11 -48.34
CA ASN A 3 4.26 11.29 -46.91
C ASN A 3 3.13 12.32 -46.79
N SER A 4 1.89 11.86 -46.92
CA SER A 4 0.70 12.71 -46.76
C SER A 4 0.74 13.37 -45.40
N GLN A 5 1.15 14.63 -45.38
CA GLN A 5 1.15 15.47 -44.19
C GLN A 5 -0.22 15.43 -43.53
N SER A 6 -0.27 14.74 -42.38
CA SER A 6 -1.50 14.70 -41.59
C SER A 6 -2.00 16.11 -41.34
N LYS A 7 -3.20 16.43 -41.83
CA LYS A 7 -3.86 17.73 -41.57
C LYS A 7 -4.18 17.97 -40.10
N ARG A 8 -3.91 17.00 -39.23
CA ARG A 8 -4.10 17.10 -37.79
C ARG A 8 -2.92 17.89 -37.20
N LYS A 9 -3.22 18.97 -36.53
CA LYS A 9 -2.21 19.73 -35.77
C LYS A 9 -1.63 18.79 -34.68
N PRO A 10 -0.30 18.76 -34.48
CA PRO A 10 0.29 17.98 -33.40
C PRO A 10 -0.25 18.49 -32.06
N TYR A 11 -0.77 17.57 -31.25
CA TYR A 11 -1.25 17.89 -29.92
C TYR A 11 -0.04 17.97 -28.97
N VAL A 12 0.41 19.18 -28.70
CA VAL A 12 1.47 19.45 -27.70
C VAL A 12 0.81 19.95 -26.42
N ARG A 13 0.74 19.09 -25.43
CA ARG A 13 0.26 19.47 -24.09
C ARG A 13 1.47 19.74 -23.19
N PRO A 14 1.75 21.02 -22.84
CA PRO A 14 2.77 21.30 -21.84
C PRO A 14 2.30 20.79 -20.48
N VAL A 15 2.99 19.79 -19.93
CA VAL A 15 2.75 19.28 -18.57
C VAL A 15 3.76 19.95 -17.64
N GLU A 16 3.28 20.86 -16.79
CA GLU A 16 4.14 21.54 -15.82
C GLU A 16 4.66 20.54 -14.75
N LYS A 17 5.92 20.73 -14.34
CA LYS A 17 6.52 19.98 -13.25
C LYS A 17 5.72 20.22 -11.97
N GLY A 18 5.09 19.52 -11.31
CA GLY A 18 4.26 19.79 -10.11
C GLY A 18 2.79 20.00 -10.41
N TRP A 19 2.31 19.60 -11.59
CA TRP A 19 0.89 19.61 -11.94
C TRP A 19 0.00 18.94 -10.87
N TRP A 20 0.51 17.93 -10.18
CA TRP A 20 -0.17 17.18 -9.14
C TRP A 20 -0.36 17.96 -7.82
N LEU A 21 0.46 19.00 -7.57
CA LEU A 21 0.31 19.90 -6.43
C LEU A 21 -0.86 20.88 -6.60
N LYS A 22 -1.32 21.12 -7.83
CA LYS A 22 -2.36 22.10 -8.11
C LYS A 22 -3.76 21.71 -7.63
N LYS A 23 -4.01 20.43 -7.41
CA LYS A 23 -5.32 19.93 -6.97
C LYS A 23 -5.14 18.93 -5.83
N GLN A 24 -5.85 19.17 -4.73
CA GLN A 24 -5.82 18.33 -3.54
C GLN A 24 -6.08 16.83 -3.82
N PHE A 25 -6.93 16.54 -4.81
CA PHE A 25 -7.18 15.17 -5.25
C PHE A 25 -5.89 14.46 -5.73
N TYR A 26 -5.07 15.14 -6.52
CA TYR A 26 -3.80 14.56 -6.99
C TYR A 26 -2.77 14.42 -5.87
N VAL A 27 -2.75 15.35 -4.91
CA VAL A 27 -1.89 15.26 -3.72
C VAL A 27 -2.24 14.01 -2.93
N HIS A 28 -3.51 13.77 -2.63
CA HIS A 28 -3.97 12.56 -1.94
C HIS A 28 -3.62 11.28 -2.71
N TYR A 29 -3.79 11.31 -4.03
CA TYR A 29 -3.41 10.19 -4.90
C TYR A 29 -1.91 9.90 -4.78
N MET A 30 -1.05 10.91 -4.94
CA MET A 30 0.41 10.75 -4.85
C MET A 30 0.87 10.31 -3.46
N LEU A 31 0.24 10.83 -2.39
CA LEU A 31 0.53 10.37 -1.03
C LEU A 31 0.18 8.89 -0.86
N ARG A 32 -0.98 8.46 -1.34
CA ARG A 32 -1.36 7.04 -1.30
C ARG A 32 -0.37 6.17 -2.06
N GLU A 33 -0.03 6.54 -3.29
CA GLU A 33 0.96 5.78 -4.08
C GLU A 33 2.34 5.77 -3.39
N GLY A 34 2.75 6.89 -2.79
CA GLY A 34 3.99 7.00 -2.02
C GLY A 34 4.05 6.04 -0.82
N THR A 35 2.90 5.72 -0.19
CA THR A 35 2.89 4.75 0.92
C THR A 35 3.21 3.32 0.48
N SER A 36 3.01 2.97 -0.79
CA SER A 36 3.38 1.66 -1.33
C SER A 36 4.88 1.39 -1.25
N VAL A 37 5.71 2.43 -1.35
CA VAL A 37 7.17 2.33 -1.21
C VAL A 37 7.53 1.84 0.20
N PHE A 38 6.91 2.39 1.24
CA PHE A 38 7.12 1.95 2.63
C PHE A 38 6.69 0.50 2.84
N VAL A 39 5.55 0.11 2.29
CA VAL A 39 5.05 -1.28 2.34
C VAL A 39 6.05 -2.23 1.67
N SER A 40 6.55 -1.87 0.49
CA SER A 40 7.52 -2.68 -0.27
C SER A 40 8.85 -2.82 0.47
N ILE A 41 9.38 -1.72 1.02
CA ILE A 41 10.62 -1.75 1.82
C ILE A 41 10.42 -2.67 3.03
N TYR A 42 9.28 -2.55 3.72
CA TYR A 42 9.00 -3.39 4.88
C TYR A 42 8.87 -4.87 4.53
N ALA A 43 8.25 -5.20 3.40
CA ALA A 43 8.20 -6.57 2.90
C ALA A 43 9.60 -7.15 2.67
N VAL A 44 10.53 -6.37 2.11
CA VAL A 44 11.93 -6.79 1.93
C VAL A 44 12.61 -7.00 3.29
N ILE A 45 12.38 -6.13 4.28
CA ILE A 45 12.92 -6.30 5.64
C ILE A 45 12.40 -7.61 6.26
N LEU A 46 11.12 -7.92 6.12
CA LEU A 46 10.56 -9.18 6.62
C LEU A 46 11.14 -10.41 5.92
N LEU A 47 11.30 -10.35 4.58
CA LEU A 47 11.97 -11.42 3.83
C LEU A 47 13.41 -11.63 4.28
N PHE A 48 14.13 -10.53 4.56
CA PHE A 48 15.46 -10.62 5.14
C PHE A 48 15.44 -11.23 6.54
N GLY A 49 14.41 -10.92 7.37
CA GLY A 49 14.19 -11.56 8.65
C GLY A 49 14.01 -13.08 8.53
N LEU A 50 13.21 -13.55 7.54
CA LEU A 50 13.06 -14.98 7.26
C LEU A 50 14.39 -15.64 6.85
N LEU A 51 15.21 -14.95 6.05
CA LEU A 51 16.55 -15.41 5.72
C LEU A 51 17.42 -15.54 6.96
N ARG A 52 17.40 -14.56 7.87
CA ARG A 52 18.16 -14.63 9.14
C ARG A 52 17.67 -15.76 10.04
N LEU A 53 16.36 -16.00 10.07
CA LEU A 53 15.76 -17.12 10.80
C LEU A 53 16.25 -18.47 10.25
N SER A 54 16.36 -18.64 8.93
CA SER A 54 16.87 -19.85 8.28
C SER A 54 18.37 -20.11 8.55
N GLN A 55 19.13 -19.07 8.93
CA GLN A 55 20.55 -19.16 9.25
C GLN A 55 20.83 -19.58 10.70
N GLY A 56 19.78 -19.73 11.51
CA GLY A 56 19.86 -20.22 12.89
C GLY A 56 19.65 -19.13 13.95
N ALA A 57 19.66 -19.58 15.20
CA ALA A 57 19.26 -18.78 16.35
C ALA A 57 20.09 -17.50 16.55
N GLU A 58 21.41 -17.57 16.38
CA GLU A 58 22.29 -16.42 16.55
C GLU A 58 22.02 -15.33 15.52
N ALA A 59 21.88 -15.72 14.25
CA ALA A 59 21.55 -14.80 13.18
C ALA A 59 20.17 -14.14 13.37
N TRP A 60 19.20 -14.92 13.84
CA TRP A 60 17.85 -14.43 14.17
C TRP A 60 17.88 -13.43 15.31
N GLN A 61 18.57 -13.73 16.42
CA GLN A 61 18.70 -12.82 17.57
C GLN A 61 19.40 -11.51 17.17
N GLY A 62 20.43 -11.58 16.34
CA GLY A 62 21.08 -10.38 15.80
C GLY A 62 20.12 -9.51 14.99
N TRP A 63 19.25 -10.11 14.18
CA TRP A 63 18.24 -9.38 13.42
C TRP A 63 17.20 -8.76 14.34
N LEU A 64 16.67 -9.49 15.33
CA LEU A 64 15.72 -8.95 16.33
C LEU A 64 16.32 -7.76 17.10
N HIS A 65 17.59 -7.88 17.52
CA HIS A 65 18.28 -6.79 18.19
C HIS A 65 18.38 -5.53 17.29
N ALA A 66 18.70 -5.71 16.00
CA ALA A 66 18.74 -4.60 15.04
C ALA A 66 17.37 -3.95 14.85
N MET A 67 16.29 -4.76 14.80
CA MET A 67 14.90 -4.26 14.68
C MET A 67 14.42 -3.54 15.94
N GLY A 68 14.98 -3.86 17.11
CA GLY A 68 14.70 -3.18 18.38
C GLY A 68 15.44 -1.87 18.60
N GLN A 69 16.37 -1.47 17.72
CA GLN A 69 17.09 -0.21 17.86
C GLN A 69 16.16 1.00 17.68
N PRO A 70 16.41 2.13 18.37
CA PRO A 70 15.52 3.30 18.34
C PRO A 70 15.16 3.78 16.94
N LEU A 71 16.12 3.82 16.02
CA LEU A 71 15.89 4.23 14.63
C LEU A 71 14.96 3.24 13.89
N ALA A 72 15.16 1.93 14.11
CA ALA A 72 14.30 0.91 13.53
C ALA A 72 12.87 0.99 14.08
N VAL A 73 12.74 1.22 15.39
CA VAL A 73 11.41 1.40 16.02
C VAL A 73 10.67 2.61 15.44
N ILE A 74 11.35 3.75 15.29
CA ILE A 74 10.77 4.94 14.62
C ILE A 74 10.31 4.58 13.20
N PHE A 75 11.14 3.87 12.45
CA PHE A 75 10.79 3.43 11.11
C PHE A 75 9.56 2.51 11.11
N HIS A 76 9.45 1.57 12.06
CA HIS A 76 8.28 0.68 12.19
C HIS A 76 6.99 1.49 12.44
N VAL A 77 7.04 2.49 13.30
CA VAL A 77 5.89 3.38 13.55
C VAL A 77 5.47 4.14 12.30
N LEU A 78 6.44 4.67 11.54
CA LEU A 78 6.18 5.37 10.29
C LEU A 78 5.55 4.42 9.23
N VAL A 79 6.09 3.22 9.10
CA VAL A 79 5.54 2.20 8.19
C VAL A 79 4.13 1.79 8.62
N LEU A 80 3.90 1.58 9.91
CA LEU A 80 2.56 1.26 10.42
C LEU A 80 1.55 2.36 10.05
N ALA A 81 1.90 3.62 10.27
CA ALA A 81 1.06 4.75 9.88
C ALA A 81 0.80 4.80 8.37
N ALA A 82 1.83 4.54 7.55
CA ALA A 82 1.72 4.46 6.10
C ALA A 82 0.82 3.30 5.66
N CYS A 83 0.95 2.12 6.26
CA CYS A 83 0.12 0.95 5.97
C CYS A 83 -1.35 1.19 6.33
N LEU A 84 -1.63 1.80 7.48
CA LEU A 84 -3.01 2.13 7.89
C LEU A 84 -3.65 3.16 6.95
N PHE A 85 -2.89 4.19 6.55
CA PHE A 85 -3.36 5.15 5.56
C PHE A 85 -3.60 4.50 4.21
N HIS A 86 -2.69 3.64 3.75
CA HIS A 86 -2.81 2.87 2.52
C HIS A 86 -4.07 1.99 2.53
N ALA A 87 -4.25 1.18 3.57
CA ALA A 87 -5.42 0.31 3.73
C ALA A 87 -6.72 1.11 3.72
N LYS A 88 -6.82 2.18 4.53
CA LYS A 88 -8.01 3.05 4.60
C LYS A 88 -8.37 3.62 3.22
N THR A 89 -7.39 4.12 2.48
CA THR A 89 -7.64 4.75 1.18
C THR A 89 -7.99 3.73 0.10
N TRP A 90 -7.38 2.55 0.12
CA TRP A 90 -7.69 1.46 -0.80
C TRP A 90 -9.04 0.81 -0.52
N PHE A 91 -9.42 0.62 0.73
CA PHE A 91 -10.75 0.08 1.08
C PHE A 91 -11.88 0.97 0.56
N ALA A 92 -11.70 2.29 0.61
CA ALA A 92 -12.65 3.23 0.05
C ALA A 92 -12.67 3.26 -1.49
N LEU A 93 -11.55 2.88 -2.14
CA LEU A 93 -11.41 2.90 -3.60
C LEU A 93 -11.82 1.57 -4.24
N ALA A 94 -11.55 0.43 -3.59
CA ALA A 94 -11.74 -0.90 -4.16
C ALA A 94 -13.13 -1.14 -4.77
N PRO A 95 -14.26 -0.82 -4.10
CA PRO A 95 -15.59 -1.02 -4.69
C PRO A 95 -15.86 -0.12 -5.90
N LYS A 96 -15.16 1.01 -6.00
CA LYS A 96 -15.29 1.95 -7.14
C LYS A 96 -14.45 1.49 -8.33
N ALA A 97 -13.31 0.86 -8.07
CA ALA A 97 -12.40 0.34 -9.09
C ALA A 97 -12.90 -0.99 -9.67
N MET A 98 -13.48 -1.83 -8.82
CA MET A 98 -14.02 -3.14 -9.21
C MET A 98 -15.51 -3.19 -8.84
N ARG A 99 -16.39 -2.95 -9.81
CA ARG A 99 -17.83 -3.12 -9.60
C ARG A 99 -18.17 -4.60 -9.41
N VAL A 100 -18.55 -4.95 -8.20
CA VAL A 100 -19.04 -6.29 -7.89
C VAL A 100 -20.55 -6.33 -8.20
N MET A 101 -20.96 -7.24 -9.08
CA MET A 101 -22.34 -7.40 -9.50
C MET A 101 -22.97 -8.61 -8.81
N ARG A 102 -24.22 -8.48 -8.44
CA ARG A 102 -25.08 -9.59 -7.99
C ARG A 102 -26.24 -9.73 -9.00
N GLY A 103 -26.06 -10.59 -9.99
CA GLY A 103 -26.92 -10.60 -11.17
C GLY A 103 -26.73 -9.33 -11.98
N GLU A 104 -27.81 -8.60 -12.25
CA GLU A 104 -27.78 -7.33 -13.00
C GLU A 104 -27.58 -6.09 -12.11
N GLU A 105 -27.65 -6.24 -10.79
CA GLU A 105 -27.53 -5.12 -9.84
C GLU A 105 -26.13 -5.02 -9.23
N PRO A 106 -25.56 -3.79 -9.12
CA PRO A 106 -24.31 -3.59 -8.42
C PRO A 106 -24.48 -3.69 -6.90
N ILE A 107 -23.54 -4.37 -6.24
CA ILE A 107 -23.50 -4.41 -4.77
C ILE A 107 -23.09 -3.03 -4.25
N PRO A 108 -23.79 -2.47 -3.24
CA PRO A 108 -23.44 -1.19 -2.63
C PRO A 108 -22.00 -1.19 -2.07
N ASP A 109 -21.31 -0.05 -2.09
CA ASP A 109 -19.92 0.07 -1.62
C ASP A 109 -19.76 -0.29 -0.13
N ARG A 110 -20.74 0.08 0.71
CA ARG A 110 -20.64 -0.05 2.18
C ARG A 110 -20.36 -1.47 2.68
N PRO A 111 -21.08 -2.53 2.28
CA PRO A 111 -20.79 -3.89 2.73
C PRO A 111 -19.44 -4.39 2.27
N ILE A 112 -18.97 -3.97 1.08
CA ILE A 112 -17.64 -4.33 0.56
C ILE A 112 -16.55 -3.71 1.44
N VAL A 113 -16.67 -2.41 1.73
CA VAL A 113 -15.72 -1.70 2.61
C VAL A 113 -15.74 -2.28 4.01
N LEU A 114 -16.92 -2.58 4.58
CA LEU A 114 -17.05 -3.17 5.91
C LEU A 114 -16.39 -4.55 5.98
N ALA A 115 -16.59 -5.39 4.96
CA ALA A 115 -15.97 -6.72 4.90
C ALA A 115 -14.43 -6.63 4.91
N GLN A 116 -13.84 -5.64 4.24
CA GLN A 116 -12.40 -5.40 4.24
C GLN A 116 -11.88 -5.01 5.64
N TYR A 117 -12.60 -4.12 6.36
CA TYR A 117 -12.23 -3.76 7.73
C TYR A 117 -12.39 -4.93 8.70
N ILE A 118 -13.44 -5.74 8.57
CA ILE A 118 -13.63 -6.95 9.37
C ILE A 118 -12.48 -7.93 9.09
N GLY A 119 -12.12 -8.15 7.83
CA GLY A 119 -11.01 -9.01 7.44
C GLY A 119 -9.67 -8.52 8.02
N LEU A 120 -9.38 -7.23 7.91
CA LEU A 120 -8.19 -6.63 8.52
C LEU A 120 -8.16 -6.83 10.04
N GLY A 121 -9.28 -6.57 10.71
CA GLY A 121 -9.39 -6.75 12.17
C GLY A 121 -9.22 -8.20 12.59
N ALA A 122 -9.85 -9.14 11.89
CA ALA A 122 -9.75 -10.56 12.17
C ALA A 122 -8.31 -11.09 12.01
N VAL A 123 -7.65 -10.76 10.89
CA VAL A 123 -6.25 -11.16 10.67
C VAL A 123 -5.32 -10.53 11.69
N SER A 124 -5.50 -9.23 12.01
CA SER A 124 -4.70 -8.54 13.02
C SER A 124 -4.87 -9.20 14.40
N LEU A 125 -6.10 -9.58 14.77
CA LEU A 125 -6.38 -10.26 16.02
C LEU A 125 -5.69 -11.62 16.08
N VAL A 126 -5.77 -12.42 15.01
CA VAL A 126 -5.09 -13.74 14.94
C VAL A 126 -3.59 -13.58 15.11
N VAL A 127 -2.97 -12.63 14.39
CA VAL A 127 -1.52 -12.36 14.50
C VAL A 127 -1.14 -11.94 15.91
N LEU A 128 -1.92 -11.06 16.56
CA LEU A 128 -1.68 -10.64 17.93
C LEU A 128 -1.82 -11.80 18.92
N LEU A 129 -2.84 -12.63 18.78
CA LEU A 129 -3.03 -13.82 19.64
C LEU A 129 -1.86 -14.81 19.49
N VAL A 130 -1.43 -15.08 18.27
CA VAL A 130 -0.25 -15.94 18.05
C VAL A 130 1.00 -15.33 18.69
N ALA A 131 1.23 -14.02 18.53
CA ALA A 131 2.39 -13.36 19.10
C ALA A 131 2.39 -13.30 20.65
N LEU A 132 1.19 -13.29 21.28
CA LEU A 132 1.05 -13.26 22.74
C LEU A 132 1.08 -14.64 23.38
N LEU A 133 0.72 -15.69 22.62
CA LEU A 133 0.63 -17.07 23.12
C LEU A 133 1.86 -17.94 22.76
N ALA A 134 2.69 -17.49 21.84
CA ALA A 134 3.94 -18.15 21.45
C ALA A 134 5.09 -17.73 22.35
#